data_ae0bad0a64b64fca75c2b30e179cdee3
#
_entry.id   ae0bad0a64b64fca75c2b30e179cdee3
#
_cell.length_a   1.000
_cell.length_b   1.000
_cell.length_c   1.000
_cell.angle_alpha   90.00
_cell.angle_beta   90.00
_cell.angle_gamma   90.00
#
_symmetry.space_group_name_H-M   'P 1'
#
loop_
_entity.id
_entity.type
_entity.pdbx_description
1 polymer ?
#
loop_
_entity_poly.entity_id
_entity_poly.type
_entity_poly.pdbx_seq_one_letter_code
_entity_poly.pdbx_strand_id
1 'polypeptide(L)'
;MTRRSWFLLTSALAGCGSKPERSIDPLPENVAGVWRRKEWHDMPLSEAPDPVPQSSLRRFESALYQGPGVIQARAYQLTSKAVGLELAQRWRPSADTVFFWAGDWFIVLKWQDADRTALQAFTREVEARLNTAPAR
;
A
#
# COMPACT_ATOMS: atom_id res chain seq x y z
N MET A 1 -27.36 -45.02 -19.65
CA MET A 1 -27.26 -44.50 -19.61
C MET A 1 -26.55 -43.69 -19.41
N THR A 2 -26.37 -43.48 -19.38
CA THR A 2 -25.92 -42.78 -19.33
C THR A 2 -25.29 -41.87 -19.06
N ARG A 3 -25.24 -41.58 -18.87
CA ARG A 3 -24.88 -40.74 -18.69
C ARG A 3 -24.12 -40.02 -18.30
N ARG A 4 -23.77 -39.87 -18.13
CA ARG A 4 -23.23 -39.22 -17.76
C ARG A 4 -22.39 -38.49 -17.80
N SER A 5 -22.18 -38.26 -17.83
CA SER A 5 -21.58 -37.59 -17.93
C SER A 5 -21.14 -36.63 -17.75
N TRP A 6 -21.23 -36.34 -17.58
CA TRP A 6 -21.08 -35.44 -17.46
C TRP A 6 -20.31 -34.68 -16.98
N PHE A 7 -20.19 -34.57 -16.74
CA PHE A 7 -19.72 -33.90 -16.33
C PHE A 7 -18.86 -33.15 -16.27
N LEU A 8 -18.70 -33.06 -16.27
CA LEU A 8 -18.14 -32.43 -16.23
C LEU A 8 -17.52 -31.56 -16.16
N LEU A 9 -17.46 -31.24 -16.10
CA LEU A 9 -17.07 -30.46 -16.07
C LEU A 9 -16.49 -29.63 -15.79
N THR A 10 -16.43 -29.38 -15.61
CA THR A 10 -16.14 -28.69 -15.30
C THR A 10 -15.35 -28.02 -15.09
N SER A 11 -15.20 -27.75 -14.97
CA SER A 11 -14.63 -27.11 -14.71
C SER A 11 -13.90 -26.43 -14.65
N ALA A 12 -13.75 -26.03 -14.60
CA ALA A 12 -13.16 -25.36 -14.49
C ALA A 12 -12.57 -24.65 -14.54
N LEU A 13 -12.53 -24.23 -14.55
CA LEU A 13 -12.01 -23.49 -14.56
C LEU A 13 -11.50 -22.76 -14.28
N ALA A 14 -11.51 -22.51 -14.09
CA ALA A 14 -11.17 -21.92 -13.81
C ALA A 14 -10.48 -21.32 -13.61
N GLY A 15 -10.37 -20.82 -13.47
CA GLY A 15 -9.82 -20.13 -13.26
C GLY A 15 -8.98 -19.77 -13.30
N CYS A 16 -8.78 -19.62 -13.42
CA CYS A 16 -8.07 -19.21 -13.41
C CYS A 16 -7.44 -18.48 -13.50
N GLY A 17 -7.37 -18.30 -13.56
CA GLY A 17 -6.70 -17.63 -13.70
C GLY A 17 -6.46 -16.41 -13.42
N SER A 18 -6.59 -15.89 -13.15
CA SER A 18 -6.38 -14.71 -12.91
C SER A 18 -5.69 -14.40 -11.85
N LYS A 19 -5.14 -14.26 -11.50
CA LYS A 19 -4.57 -13.91 -10.65
C LYS A 19 -3.58 -13.53 -10.66
N PRO A 20 -3.54 -13.21 -10.57
CA PRO A 20 -2.61 -12.71 -10.61
C PRO A 20 -1.73 -12.10 -9.92
N GLU A 21 -1.54 -11.38 -9.86
CA GLU A 21 -0.59 -10.83 -9.28
C GLU A 21 -0.87 -10.62 -8.03
N ARG A 22 -0.29 -10.94 -7.18
CA ARG A 22 -0.52 -10.66 -6.03
C ARG A 22 -0.02 -9.47 -5.73
N SER A 23 -0.70 -8.49 -5.61
CA SER A 23 -0.23 -7.24 -5.21
C SER A 23 -0.07 -7.24 -3.74
N ILE A 24 0.97 -6.63 -3.28
CA ILE A 24 1.20 -6.53 -1.88
C ILE A 24 0.26 -5.51 -1.28
N ASP A 25 -0.13 -5.71 -0.05
CA ASP A 25 -0.95 -4.74 0.67
C ASP A 25 0.02 -3.82 1.42
N PRO A 26 0.17 -2.56 1.01
CA PRO A 26 1.13 -1.67 1.65
C PRO A 26 0.66 -1.18 3.01
N LEU A 27 -0.63 -1.24 3.29
CA LEU A 27 -1.20 -0.73 4.53
C LEU A 27 -2.05 -1.81 5.18
N PRO A 28 -1.41 -2.83 5.78
CA PRO A 28 -2.15 -3.97 6.33
C PRO A 28 -2.94 -3.60 7.58
N GLU A 29 -3.80 -4.48 8.01
CA GLU A 29 -4.66 -4.25 9.17
C GLU A 29 -3.90 -4.03 10.46
N ASN A 30 -2.81 -4.74 10.65
CA ASN A 30 -2.01 -4.63 11.87
C ASN A 30 -0.58 -4.34 11.51
N VAL A 31 0.02 -3.39 12.20
CA VAL A 31 1.40 -3.01 11.94
C VAL A 31 2.14 -2.93 13.26
N ALA A 32 3.31 -3.52 13.32
CA ALA A 32 4.22 -3.46 14.47
C ALA A 32 3.58 -3.94 15.77
N GLY A 33 2.49 -4.69 15.70
CA GLY A 33 1.85 -5.26 16.87
C GLY A 33 1.04 -4.29 17.69
N VAL A 34 1.17 -2.99 17.46
CA VAL A 34 0.47 -1.98 18.28
C VAL A 34 -0.42 -1.05 17.47
N TRP A 35 -0.25 -1.03 16.15
CA TRP A 35 -1.06 -0.16 15.31
C TRP A 35 -2.14 -0.97 14.65
N ARG A 36 -3.38 -0.44 14.72
CA ARG A 36 -4.53 -1.14 14.14
C ARG A 36 -5.22 -0.23 13.15
N ARG A 37 -5.45 -0.74 11.94
CA ARG A 37 -6.12 0.03 10.90
C ARG A 37 -7.58 0.17 11.22
N LYS A 38 -8.09 1.41 11.27
CA LYS A 38 -9.48 1.70 11.54
C LYS A 38 -10.26 2.02 10.28
N GLU A 39 -9.59 2.60 9.29
CA GLU A 39 -10.23 2.94 8.03
C GLU A 39 -9.25 2.67 6.91
N TRP A 40 -9.78 2.30 5.78
CA TRP A 40 -8.98 2.07 4.59
C TRP A 40 -9.82 2.44 3.38
N HIS A 41 -9.23 3.16 2.43
CA HIS A 41 -9.91 3.59 1.23
C HIS A 41 -9.00 3.44 0.03
N ASP A 42 -9.57 2.87 -1.04
CA ASP A 42 -8.93 2.88 -2.34
C ASP A 42 -9.29 4.22 -2.96
N MET A 43 -8.30 5.06 -3.21
CA MET A 43 -8.55 6.44 -3.59
C MET A 43 -8.48 6.62 -5.10
N PRO A 44 -9.28 7.54 -5.66
CA PRO A 44 -9.13 7.87 -7.07
C PRO A 44 -7.77 8.52 -7.31
N LEU A 45 -7.15 8.19 -8.43
CA LEU A 45 -5.85 8.76 -8.75
C LEU A 45 -5.92 10.27 -8.88
N SER A 46 -7.08 10.78 -9.29
CA SER A 46 -7.25 12.22 -9.46
C SER A 46 -7.17 12.99 -8.16
N GLU A 47 -7.26 12.31 -7.03
CA GLU A 47 -7.19 12.98 -5.73
C GLU A 47 -5.79 13.02 -5.15
N ALA A 48 -4.81 12.51 -5.88
CA ALA A 48 -3.43 12.59 -5.41
C ALA A 48 -2.99 14.04 -5.39
N PRO A 49 -2.39 14.49 -4.29
CA PRO A 49 -1.97 15.89 -4.19
C PRO A 49 -0.68 16.13 -4.94
N ASP A 50 -0.41 17.39 -5.24
CA ASP A 50 0.91 17.77 -5.72
C ASP A 50 1.91 17.41 -4.63
N PRO A 51 3.10 17.02 -4.99
CA PRO A 51 3.66 16.91 -6.33
C PRO A 51 3.54 15.50 -6.94
N VAL A 52 2.60 14.68 -6.49
CA VAL A 52 2.45 13.32 -7.01
C VAL A 52 1.96 13.38 -8.46
N PRO A 53 2.73 12.85 -9.42
CA PRO A 53 2.33 12.92 -10.82
C PRO A 53 1.31 11.85 -11.15
N GLN A 54 0.09 12.26 -11.45
CA GLN A 54 -0.99 11.33 -11.75
C GLN A 54 -0.65 10.38 -12.88
N SER A 55 0.06 10.86 -13.88
CA SER A 55 0.40 10.03 -15.04
C SER A 55 1.37 8.92 -14.69
N SER A 56 2.05 9.02 -13.55
CA SER A 56 3.00 8.01 -13.10
C SER A 56 2.48 7.25 -11.89
N LEU A 57 1.18 7.31 -11.66
CA LEU A 57 0.57 6.72 -10.47
C LEU A 57 -0.30 5.55 -10.90
N ARG A 58 -0.11 4.39 -10.26
CA ARG A 58 -0.92 3.20 -10.54
C ARG A 58 -2.03 3.01 -9.54
N ARG A 59 -1.74 3.28 -8.27
CA ARG A 59 -2.70 3.09 -7.19
C ARG A 59 -2.46 4.14 -6.13
N PHE A 60 -3.53 4.47 -5.44
CA PHE A 60 -3.48 5.43 -4.35
C PHE A 60 -4.40 4.89 -3.27
N GLU A 61 -3.87 4.69 -2.07
CA GLU A 61 -4.63 4.19 -0.93
C GLU A 61 -4.43 5.09 0.27
N SER A 62 -5.43 5.12 1.12
CA SER A 62 -5.39 5.90 2.34
C SER A 62 -5.88 5.02 3.49
N ALA A 63 -5.25 5.14 4.65
CA ALA A 63 -5.66 4.38 5.81
C ALA A 63 -5.44 5.18 7.08
N LEU A 64 -6.27 4.90 8.07
CA LEU A 64 -6.15 5.53 9.38
C LEU A 64 -5.82 4.45 10.39
N TYR A 65 -4.77 4.66 11.17
CA TYR A 65 -4.34 3.72 12.19
C TYR A 65 -4.45 4.35 13.57
N GLN A 66 -4.78 3.51 14.54
CA GLN A 66 -4.79 3.91 15.94
C GLN A 66 -3.93 2.95 16.74
N GLY A 67 -3.35 3.47 17.79
CA GLY A 67 -2.51 2.73 18.69
C GLY A 67 -1.88 3.71 19.65
N PRO A 68 -0.53 3.75 19.76
CA PRO A 68 0.11 4.78 20.59
C PRO A 68 0.05 6.15 19.92
N GLY A 69 -1.13 6.57 19.52
CA GLY A 69 -1.38 7.79 18.80
C GLY A 69 -2.21 7.50 17.56
N VAL A 70 -2.14 8.39 16.57
CA VAL A 70 -2.89 8.25 15.33
C VAL A 70 -1.95 8.44 14.16
N ILE A 71 -2.06 7.59 13.15
CA ILE A 71 -1.31 7.74 11.91
C ILE A 71 -2.29 7.73 10.76
N GLN A 72 -2.22 8.76 9.93
CA GLN A 72 -2.94 8.78 8.67
C GLN A 72 -1.91 8.44 7.59
N ALA A 73 -2.11 7.30 6.94
CA ALA A 73 -1.14 6.79 5.98
C ALA A 73 -1.69 6.92 4.59
N ARG A 74 -0.83 7.31 3.65
CA ARG A 74 -1.17 7.33 2.24
C ARG A 74 -0.10 6.58 1.49
N ALA A 75 -0.52 5.70 0.60
CA ALA A 75 0.38 4.88 -0.17
C ALA A 75 0.14 5.13 -1.64
N TYR A 76 1.19 5.51 -2.34
CA TYR A 76 1.15 5.79 -3.77
C TYR A 76 2.01 4.77 -4.48
N GLN A 77 1.38 3.95 -5.32
CA GLN A 77 2.16 3.01 -6.14
C GLN A 77 2.48 3.70 -7.45
N LEU A 78 3.76 3.82 -7.73
CA LEU A 78 4.24 4.55 -8.89
C LEU A 78 4.56 3.57 -10.02
N THR A 79 4.71 4.10 -11.22
CA THR A 79 5.00 3.25 -12.38
C THR A 79 6.44 2.76 -12.42
N SER A 80 7.32 3.40 -11.65
CA SER A 80 8.71 2.95 -11.56
C SER A 80 9.37 3.49 -10.31
N LYS A 81 10.49 2.88 -9.93
CA LYS A 81 11.28 3.35 -8.80
C LYS A 81 11.85 4.73 -9.03
N ALA A 82 12.18 5.04 -10.27
CA ALA A 82 12.77 6.34 -10.58
C ALA A 82 11.81 7.47 -10.26
N VAL A 83 10.51 7.25 -10.47
CA VAL A 83 9.51 8.26 -10.12
C VAL A 83 9.50 8.49 -8.61
N GLY A 84 9.67 7.42 -7.83
CA GLY A 84 9.71 7.55 -6.38
C GLY A 84 10.87 8.37 -5.90
N LEU A 85 12.04 8.14 -6.47
CA LEU A 85 13.23 8.92 -6.11
C LEU A 85 13.03 10.39 -6.45
N GLU A 86 12.51 10.65 -7.65
CA GLU A 86 12.26 12.00 -8.07
C GLU A 86 11.27 12.69 -7.14
N LEU A 87 10.22 11.98 -6.77
CA LEU A 87 9.20 12.50 -5.89
C LEU A 87 9.78 12.83 -4.52
N ALA A 88 10.64 11.96 -4.00
CA ALA A 88 11.29 12.17 -2.72
C ALA A 88 12.09 13.45 -2.70
N GLN A 89 12.74 13.77 -3.80
CA GLN A 89 13.55 14.98 -3.90
C GLN A 89 12.70 16.24 -3.94
N ARG A 90 11.44 16.10 -4.33
CA ARG A 90 10.55 17.25 -4.45
C ARG A 90 9.57 17.38 -3.31
N TRP A 91 9.46 16.36 -2.48
CA TRP A 91 8.49 16.36 -1.39
C TRP A 91 8.93 17.29 -0.26
N ARG A 92 8.01 18.07 0.24
CA ARG A 92 8.28 18.98 1.35
C ARG A 92 7.40 18.59 2.52
N PRO A 93 7.86 17.72 3.40
CA PRO A 93 7.01 17.27 4.50
C PRO A 93 6.84 18.35 5.55
N SER A 94 5.69 18.32 6.21
CA SER A 94 5.44 19.16 7.36
C SER A 94 6.11 18.55 8.60
N ALA A 95 6.05 19.27 9.71
CA ALA A 95 6.68 18.80 10.95
C ALA A 95 6.05 17.50 11.45
N ASP A 96 4.77 17.26 11.15
CA ASP A 96 4.06 16.08 11.62
C ASP A 96 3.96 15.00 10.54
N THR A 97 4.81 15.07 9.52
CA THR A 97 4.73 14.18 8.38
C THR A 97 6.09 13.56 8.11
N VAL A 98 6.11 12.27 7.82
CA VAL A 98 7.31 11.61 7.37
C VAL A 98 6.97 10.86 6.10
N PHE A 99 7.99 10.62 5.27
CA PHE A 99 7.77 9.84 4.07
C PHE A 99 8.95 8.91 3.85
N PHE A 100 8.70 7.86 3.09
CA PHE A 100 9.74 6.95 2.66
C PHE A 100 9.27 6.25 1.40
N TRP A 101 10.18 5.60 0.72
CA TRP A 101 9.81 4.83 -0.45
C TRP A 101 10.53 3.50 -0.43
N ALA A 102 9.87 2.51 -0.98
CA ALA A 102 10.40 1.15 -1.07
C ALA A 102 9.82 0.52 -2.32
N GLY A 103 10.68 0.01 -3.19
CA GLY A 103 10.23 -0.50 -4.47
C GLY A 103 9.57 0.61 -5.28
N ASP A 104 8.38 0.35 -5.77
CA ASP A 104 7.62 1.34 -6.53
C ASP A 104 6.54 2.02 -5.68
N TRP A 105 6.63 1.91 -4.36
CA TRP A 105 5.70 2.55 -3.45
C TRP A 105 6.33 3.76 -2.79
N PHE A 106 5.54 4.81 -2.69
CA PHE A 106 5.91 6.03 -1.95
C PHE A 106 4.87 6.18 -0.84
N ILE A 107 5.33 6.24 0.40
CA ILE A 107 4.46 6.24 1.57
C ILE A 107 4.60 7.55 2.31
N VAL A 108 3.46 8.15 2.67
CA VAL A 108 3.45 9.38 3.44
C VAL A 108 2.63 9.13 4.70
N LEU A 109 3.21 9.42 5.85
CA LEU A 109 2.56 9.24 7.14
C LEU A 109 2.42 10.59 7.83
N LYS A 110 1.19 10.92 8.16
CA LYS A 110 0.92 12.09 8.98
C LYS A 110 0.51 11.57 10.36
N TRP A 111 1.22 11.98 11.38
CA TRP A 111 1.01 11.42 12.71
C TRP A 111 0.56 12.50 13.69
N GLN A 112 -0.14 12.06 14.73
CA GLN A 112 -0.65 12.94 15.75
C GLN A 112 -0.52 12.25 17.10
N ASP A 113 0.13 12.88 18.04
CA ASP A 113 0.31 12.35 19.38
C ASP A 113 0.90 10.95 19.39
N ALA A 114 1.74 10.65 18.41
CA ALA A 114 2.29 9.30 18.28
C ALA A 114 3.60 9.20 19.05
N ASP A 115 3.74 8.08 19.76
CA ASP A 115 5.00 7.75 20.39
C ASP A 115 6.06 7.58 19.30
N ARG A 116 7.20 8.22 19.47
CA ARG A 116 8.24 8.22 18.45
C ARG A 116 8.74 6.80 18.13
N THR A 117 8.96 6.00 19.17
CA THR A 117 9.43 4.64 18.96
C THR A 117 8.41 3.81 18.21
N ALA A 118 7.14 3.96 18.57
CA ALA A 118 6.08 3.23 17.89
C ALA A 118 5.90 3.69 16.46
N LEU A 119 6.09 4.98 16.20
CA LEU A 119 6.04 5.50 14.84
C LEU A 119 7.17 4.93 13.99
N GLN A 120 8.36 4.86 14.55
CA GLN A 120 9.49 4.28 13.84
C GLN A 120 9.26 2.80 13.56
N ALA A 121 8.65 2.08 14.50
CA ALA A 121 8.33 0.68 14.29
C ALA A 121 7.34 0.50 13.15
N PHE A 122 6.35 1.40 13.06
CA PHE A 122 5.40 1.38 11.95
C PHE A 122 6.14 1.54 10.63
N THR A 123 6.99 2.55 10.55
CA THR A 123 7.73 2.85 9.34
C THR A 123 8.60 1.67 8.91
N ARG A 124 9.32 1.08 9.86
CA ARG A 124 10.20 -0.02 9.56
C ARG A 124 9.45 -1.24 9.07
N GLU A 125 8.33 -1.54 9.68
CA GLU A 125 7.59 -2.72 9.28
C GLU A 125 7.00 -2.57 7.89
N VAL A 126 6.43 -1.40 7.59
CA VAL A 126 5.86 -1.16 6.27
C VAL A 126 6.96 -1.19 5.22
N GLU A 127 8.08 -0.54 5.52
CA GLU A 127 9.19 -0.52 4.59
C GLU A 127 9.73 -1.92 4.31
N ALA A 128 9.91 -2.71 5.37
CA ALA A 128 10.41 -4.07 5.20
C ALA A 128 9.45 -4.91 4.38
N ARG A 129 8.16 -4.75 4.63
CA ARG A 129 7.14 -5.46 3.90
C ARG A 129 7.19 -5.15 2.42
N LEU A 130 7.36 -3.89 2.08
CA LEU A 130 7.41 -3.49 0.68
C LEU A 130 8.70 -3.92 0.01
N ASN A 131 9.80 -3.93 0.76
CA ASN A 131 11.09 -4.34 0.22
C ASN A 131 11.19 -5.84 -0.03
N THR A 132 10.37 -6.63 0.66
CA THR A 132 10.37 -8.08 0.44
C THR A 132 9.39 -8.51 -0.63
N ALA A 133 8.64 -7.55 -1.20
CA ALA A 133 7.70 -7.89 -2.26
C ALA A 133 8.47 -8.39 -3.49
N PRO A 134 7.90 -9.33 -4.24
CA PRO A 134 8.55 -9.79 -5.47
C PRO A 134 8.73 -8.64 -6.43
N ALA A 135 9.85 -8.63 -7.08
CA ALA A 135 10.08 -7.62 -8.09
C ALA A 135 9.16 -7.86 -9.27
N ARG A 136 8.74 -6.82 -9.89
CA ARG A 136 7.88 -7.02 -10.95
C ARG A 136 8.21 -6.34 -12.02
#